data_8bd794d8f07761139d2b6f43ac98183d
#
_entry.id   8bd794d8f07761139d2b6f43ac98183d
#
_cell.length_a   1.000
_cell.length_b   1.000
_cell.length_c   1.000
_cell.angle_alpha   90.00
_cell.angle_beta   90.00
_cell.angle_gamma   90.00
#
_symmetry.space_group_name_H-M   'P 1'
#
loop_
_entity.id
_entity.type
_entity.pdbx_description
1 polymer ?
#
loop_
_entity_poly.entity_id
_entity_poly.type
_entity_poly.pdbx_seq_one_letter_code
_entity_poly.pdbx_strand_id
1 'polypeptide(L)'
;MNILIVGLNHKTADVDIRERLAFNGQKLEEGLQRIKTLPDVKEAVILSTCNRVEIYAAVTNAASAHEAIKNFISEFHGIDRSTLETSLYAYEDINAVRHVFRVASSLDSMIVGEPQILGQIKDAFDFSLQKKTTGILLNKLMKKTISVAKRIRTETKIAENAVSISFAAVELAKKIFTDLSTKSFMLLGAGDMAELAARHLMSSGVKDVLVANRTYESGEKLAKEFNGRSVRFDDFIHEIVNTDIVICSTGASKYVLMKEQMQKVMKERRHKPVFIIDISVPRNIDPSINDIDNVYLYDVDDLHGIVDTNKLERQKEAEKAEGIIAEEIETFQKWLASLDSVPTVVALRDRADAVKKEEIEKLLNKLPSLGEKEKEAVEYMANAII
;
A
#
# COMPACT_ATOMS: atom_id res chain seq x y z
N MET A 1 -23.43 -3.56 -8.98
CA MET A 1 -22.09 -2.92 -8.98
C MET A 1 -21.03 -3.99 -8.89
N ASN A 2 -19.97 -3.88 -9.70
CA ASN A 2 -18.87 -4.84 -9.77
C ASN A 2 -17.62 -4.25 -9.11
N ILE A 3 -16.72 -5.10 -8.65
CA ILE A 3 -15.41 -4.69 -8.15
C ILE A 3 -14.40 -4.90 -9.27
N LEU A 4 -13.62 -3.87 -9.57
CA LEU A 4 -12.55 -3.90 -10.56
C LEU A 4 -11.24 -3.45 -9.92
N ILE A 5 -10.18 -4.19 -10.17
CA ILE A 5 -8.80 -3.79 -9.82
C ILE A 5 -8.01 -3.72 -11.12
N VAL A 6 -7.35 -2.59 -11.35
CA VAL A 6 -6.41 -2.40 -12.46
C VAL A 6 -5.09 -1.94 -11.86
N GLY A 7 -4.00 -2.59 -12.21
CA GLY A 7 -2.71 -2.23 -11.64
C GLY A 7 -1.54 -3.01 -12.22
N LEU A 8 -0.38 -2.73 -11.67
CA LEU A 8 0.87 -3.44 -11.94
C LEU A 8 1.63 -3.68 -10.64
N ASN A 9 2.53 -4.63 -10.68
CA ASN A 9 3.42 -4.91 -9.56
C ASN A 9 4.82 -5.33 -10.05
N HIS A 10 5.71 -5.63 -9.12
CA HIS A 10 7.08 -6.07 -9.39
C HIS A 10 7.21 -7.32 -10.28
N LYS A 11 6.13 -8.10 -10.48
CA LYS A 11 6.12 -9.28 -11.37
C LYS A 11 5.79 -8.91 -12.82
N THR A 12 5.06 -7.81 -13.02
CA THR A 12 4.54 -7.40 -14.32
C THR A 12 5.24 -6.17 -14.89
N ALA A 13 5.96 -5.41 -14.05
CA ALA A 13 6.65 -4.19 -14.44
C ALA A 13 7.97 -4.05 -13.68
N ASP A 14 9.01 -3.65 -14.39
CA ASP A 14 10.30 -3.28 -13.79
C ASP A 14 10.20 -1.99 -12.96
N VAL A 15 11.28 -1.64 -12.28
CA VAL A 15 11.33 -0.47 -11.40
C VAL A 15 11.11 0.83 -12.17
N ASP A 16 11.61 0.94 -13.42
CA ASP A 16 11.49 2.15 -14.23
C ASP A 16 10.03 2.49 -14.56
N ILE A 17 9.22 1.48 -14.89
CA ILE A 17 7.78 1.64 -15.15
C ILE A 17 7.04 1.97 -13.85
N ARG A 18 7.37 1.28 -12.75
CA ARG A 18 6.74 1.50 -11.44
C ARG A 18 6.98 2.92 -10.92
N GLU A 19 8.22 3.45 -11.07
CA GLU A 19 8.58 4.82 -10.70
C GLU A 19 7.76 5.86 -11.47
N ARG A 20 7.60 5.68 -12.77
CA ARG A 20 6.85 6.59 -13.63
C ARG A 20 5.36 6.63 -13.29
N LEU A 21 4.80 5.50 -12.82
CA LEU A 21 3.37 5.34 -12.48
C LEU A 21 3.06 5.62 -11.01
N ALA A 22 4.05 5.92 -10.18
CA ALA A 22 3.85 6.18 -8.77
C ALA A 22 2.97 7.42 -8.52
N PHE A 23 1.99 7.27 -7.63
CA PHE A 23 1.13 8.34 -7.14
C PHE A 23 1.66 8.82 -5.79
N ASN A 24 2.36 9.95 -5.78
CA ASN A 24 2.98 10.51 -4.58
C ASN A 24 2.40 11.90 -4.26
N GLY A 25 2.13 12.17 -2.98
CA GLY A 25 1.71 13.49 -2.51
C GLY A 25 0.51 14.07 -3.27
N GLN A 26 0.68 15.22 -3.91
CA GLN A 26 -0.39 15.92 -4.64
C GLN A 26 -0.94 15.11 -5.83
N LYS A 27 -0.11 14.32 -6.51
CA LYS A 27 -0.54 13.44 -7.62
C LYS A 27 -1.56 12.39 -7.15
N LEU A 28 -1.44 11.89 -5.93
CA LEU A 28 -2.39 10.91 -5.39
C LEU A 28 -3.79 11.51 -5.23
N GLU A 29 -3.87 12.74 -4.70
CA GLU A 29 -5.15 13.43 -4.55
C GLU A 29 -5.78 13.75 -5.90
N GLU A 30 -5.01 14.33 -6.81
CA GLU A 30 -5.47 14.63 -8.17
C GLU A 30 -5.93 13.37 -8.91
N GLY A 31 -5.15 12.30 -8.83
CA GLY A 31 -5.48 11.01 -9.42
C GLY A 31 -6.81 10.46 -8.92
N LEU A 32 -7.03 10.44 -7.59
CA LEU A 32 -8.28 9.98 -6.99
C LEU A 32 -9.49 10.80 -7.48
N GLN A 33 -9.37 12.13 -7.55
CA GLN A 33 -10.45 12.98 -8.00
C GLN A 33 -10.77 12.73 -9.48
N ARG A 34 -9.76 12.58 -10.32
CA ARG A 34 -9.95 12.28 -11.76
C ARG A 34 -10.58 10.91 -11.99
N ILE A 35 -10.10 9.86 -11.27
CA ILE A 35 -10.67 8.51 -11.41
C ILE A 35 -12.14 8.48 -11.09
N LYS A 36 -12.58 9.20 -10.06
CA LYS A 36 -14.00 9.28 -9.68
C LYS A 36 -14.89 9.90 -10.77
N THR A 37 -14.34 10.69 -11.68
CA THR A 37 -15.07 11.29 -12.80
C THR A 37 -15.10 10.42 -14.05
N LEU A 38 -14.38 9.29 -14.06
CA LEU A 38 -14.35 8.40 -15.20
C LEU A 38 -15.70 7.71 -15.42
N PRO A 39 -16.04 7.38 -16.68
CA PRO A 39 -17.24 6.62 -16.99
C PRO A 39 -17.32 5.33 -16.18
N ASP A 40 -18.50 5.00 -15.70
CA ASP A 40 -18.80 3.78 -14.95
C ASP A 40 -18.06 3.58 -13.62
N VAL A 41 -17.18 4.48 -13.18
CA VAL A 41 -16.52 4.44 -11.87
C VAL A 41 -17.37 5.19 -10.84
N LYS A 42 -17.69 4.51 -9.72
CA LYS A 42 -18.49 5.08 -8.60
C LYS A 42 -17.67 5.31 -7.35
N GLU A 43 -16.72 4.40 -7.08
CA GLU A 43 -15.84 4.46 -5.93
C GLU A 43 -14.41 4.13 -6.37
N ALA A 44 -13.42 4.71 -5.71
CA ALA A 44 -12.01 4.44 -6.00
C ALA A 44 -11.11 4.54 -4.77
N VAL A 45 -10.10 3.66 -4.73
CA VAL A 45 -8.93 3.72 -3.85
C VAL A 45 -7.70 3.50 -4.70
N ILE A 46 -6.64 4.28 -4.49
CA ILE A 46 -5.32 4.07 -5.12
C ILE A 46 -4.35 3.56 -4.07
N LEU A 47 -3.78 2.39 -4.31
CA LEU A 47 -2.63 1.88 -3.58
C LEU A 47 -1.39 2.11 -4.42
N SER A 48 -0.46 2.94 -3.95
CA SER A 48 0.82 3.21 -4.59
C SER A 48 1.94 2.97 -3.59
N THR A 49 2.77 1.97 -3.86
CA THR A 49 3.91 1.56 -3.02
C THR A 49 5.16 1.41 -3.89
N CYS A 50 6.30 1.06 -3.31
CA CYS A 50 7.52 0.73 -4.06
C CYS A 50 7.33 -0.49 -5.01
N ASN A 51 6.43 -1.42 -4.66
CA ASN A 51 6.29 -2.70 -5.36
C ASN A 51 5.03 -2.83 -6.20
N ARG A 52 4.07 -1.90 -6.08
CA ARG A 52 2.82 -1.94 -6.84
C ARG A 52 2.14 -0.60 -6.94
N VAL A 53 1.41 -0.43 -8.04
CA VAL A 53 0.42 0.64 -8.21
C VAL A 53 -0.88 -0.03 -8.62
N GLU A 54 -1.91 0.10 -7.82
CA GLU A 54 -3.22 -0.52 -8.03
C GLU A 54 -4.35 0.48 -7.80
N ILE A 55 -5.34 0.44 -8.69
CA ILE A 55 -6.59 1.19 -8.57
C ILE A 55 -7.69 0.19 -8.27
N TYR A 56 -8.28 0.29 -7.08
CA TYR A 56 -9.45 -0.46 -6.67
C TYR A 56 -10.69 0.38 -6.96
N ALA A 57 -11.61 -0.13 -7.73
CA ALA A 57 -12.80 0.60 -8.15
C ALA A 57 -14.09 -0.21 -7.93
N ALA A 58 -15.17 0.49 -7.54
CA ALA A 58 -16.53 -0.02 -7.67
C ALA A 58 -17.14 0.58 -8.93
N VAL A 59 -17.60 -0.28 -9.84
CA VAL A 59 -17.98 0.10 -11.20
C VAL A 59 -19.38 -0.39 -11.58
N THR A 60 -20.03 0.29 -12.52
CA THR A 60 -21.32 -0.13 -13.08
C THR A 60 -21.14 -1.05 -14.30
N ASN A 61 -20.09 -0.82 -15.10
CA ASN A 61 -19.71 -1.66 -16.22
C ASN A 61 -18.20 -1.90 -16.18
N ALA A 62 -17.78 -3.14 -15.96
CA ALA A 62 -16.37 -3.49 -15.78
C ALA A 62 -15.54 -3.25 -17.05
N ALA A 63 -16.04 -3.62 -18.23
CA ALA A 63 -15.30 -3.47 -19.49
C ALA A 63 -15.06 -2.00 -19.85
N SER A 64 -16.09 -1.17 -19.73
CA SER A 64 -16.00 0.29 -19.99
C SER A 64 -15.07 0.96 -18.98
N ALA A 65 -15.22 0.66 -17.69
CA ALA A 65 -14.39 1.23 -16.63
C ALA A 65 -12.91 0.79 -16.76
N HIS A 66 -12.65 -0.46 -17.16
CA HIS A 66 -11.29 -0.96 -17.39
C HIS A 66 -10.57 -0.14 -18.46
N GLU A 67 -11.22 0.09 -19.59
CA GLU A 67 -10.64 0.90 -20.66
C GLU A 67 -10.46 2.37 -20.25
N ALA A 68 -11.44 2.92 -19.51
CA ALA A 68 -11.34 4.28 -18.99
C ALA A 68 -10.19 4.45 -18.00
N ILE A 69 -9.97 3.48 -17.10
CA ILE A 69 -8.85 3.49 -16.13
C ILE A 69 -7.50 3.35 -16.85
N LYS A 70 -7.38 2.47 -17.84
CA LYS A 70 -6.14 2.36 -18.64
C LYS A 70 -5.80 3.67 -19.36
N ASN A 71 -6.78 4.29 -20.00
CA ASN A 71 -6.60 5.58 -20.65
C ASN A 71 -6.18 6.66 -19.64
N PHE A 72 -6.85 6.70 -18.51
CA PHE A 72 -6.49 7.61 -17.42
C PHE A 72 -5.03 7.43 -16.98
N ILE A 73 -4.57 6.19 -16.74
CA ILE A 73 -3.19 5.92 -16.32
C ILE A 73 -2.21 6.42 -17.39
N SER A 74 -2.46 6.11 -18.67
CA SER A 74 -1.65 6.55 -19.79
C SER A 74 -1.52 8.07 -19.87
N GLU A 75 -2.65 8.77 -19.87
CA GLU A 75 -2.71 10.24 -19.98
C GLU A 75 -2.13 10.93 -18.72
N PHE A 76 -2.45 10.43 -17.53
CA PHE A 76 -2.05 11.06 -16.27
C PHE A 76 -0.55 11.01 -16.05
N HIS A 77 0.09 9.91 -16.45
CA HIS A 77 1.53 9.71 -16.29
C HIS A 77 2.34 9.98 -17.58
N GLY A 78 1.69 10.24 -18.71
CA GLY A 78 2.38 10.48 -19.99
C GLY A 78 3.14 9.25 -20.48
N ILE A 79 2.54 8.06 -20.37
CA ILE A 79 3.12 6.79 -20.78
C ILE A 79 2.29 6.21 -21.92
N ASP A 80 2.99 5.73 -22.97
CA ASP A 80 2.31 5.12 -24.11
C ASP A 80 1.48 3.90 -23.67
N ARG A 81 0.28 3.80 -24.20
CA ARG A 81 -0.66 2.72 -23.90
C ARG A 81 -0.07 1.34 -24.22
N SER A 82 0.71 1.21 -25.30
CA SER A 82 1.38 -0.04 -25.67
C SER A 82 2.32 -0.56 -24.58
N THR A 83 3.01 0.34 -23.89
CA THR A 83 3.87 -0.02 -22.74
C THR A 83 3.04 -0.51 -21.56
N LEU A 84 1.86 0.08 -21.34
CA LEU A 84 0.97 -0.30 -20.24
C LEU A 84 0.27 -1.64 -20.47
N GLU A 85 -0.07 -2.00 -21.70
CA GLU A 85 -0.81 -3.23 -22.02
C GLU A 85 -0.07 -4.50 -21.59
N THR A 86 1.25 -4.50 -21.63
CA THR A 86 2.08 -5.63 -21.19
C THR A 86 2.33 -5.66 -19.68
N SER A 87 2.15 -4.54 -19.01
CA SER A 87 2.48 -4.37 -17.60
C SER A 87 1.26 -4.41 -16.68
N LEU A 88 0.10 -3.96 -17.18
CA LEU A 88 -1.12 -3.89 -16.37
C LEU A 88 -1.86 -5.22 -16.35
N TYR A 89 -2.28 -5.62 -15.15
CA TYR A 89 -3.27 -6.67 -14.94
C TYR A 89 -4.62 -6.08 -14.53
N ALA A 90 -5.67 -6.88 -14.71
CA ALA A 90 -6.99 -6.56 -14.21
C ALA A 90 -7.60 -7.77 -13.51
N TYR A 91 -8.32 -7.53 -12.42
CA TYR A 91 -9.11 -8.51 -11.70
C TYR A 91 -10.52 -7.98 -11.51
N GLU A 92 -11.51 -8.86 -11.70
CA GLU A 92 -12.92 -8.51 -11.56
C GLU A 92 -13.58 -9.32 -10.46
N ASP A 93 -14.56 -8.72 -9.79
CA ASP A 93 -15.45 -9.29 -8.81
C ASP A 93 -14.74 -10.19 -7.77
N ILE A 94 -15.01 -11.49 -7.76
CA ILE A 94 -14.45 -12.38 -6.74
C ILE A 94 -12.94 -12.55 -6.87
N ASN A 95 -12.39 -12.44 -8.08
CA ASN A 95 -10.95 -12.44 -8.30
C ASN A 95 -10.31 -11.16 -7.78
N ALA A 96 -11.00 -10.02 -7.89
CA ALA A 96 -10.57 -8.77 -7.29
C ALA A 96 -10.56 -8.86 -5.76
N VAL A 97 -11.62 -9.43 -5.15
CA VAL A 97 -11.69 -9.65 -3.69
C VAL A 97 -10.55 -10.56 -3.23
N ARG A 98 -10.33 -11.69 -3.93
CA ARG A 98 -9.22 -12.60 -3.64
C ARG A 98 -7.88 -11.89 -3.72
N HIS A 99 -7.67 -11.10 -4.77
CA HIS A 99 -6.42 -10.39 -4.98
C HIS A 99 -6.13 -9.41 -3.83
N VAL A 100 -7.09 -8.55 -3.45
CA VAL A 100 -6.84 -7.58 -2.37
C VAL A 100 -6.62 -8.25 -1.01
N PHE A 101 -7.28 -9.38 -0.73
CA PHE A 101 -7.01 -10.16 0.49
C PHE A 101 -5.59 -10.74 0.48
N ARG A 102 -5.11 -11.27 -0.65
CA ARG A 102 -3.75 -11.77 -0.83
C ARG A 102 -2.72 -10.67 -0.66
N VAL A 103 -2.95 -9.50 -1.28
CA VAL A 103 -2.07 -8.33 -1.16
C VAL A 103 -1.97 -7.88 0.29
N ALA A 104 -3.08 -7.67 0.98
CA ALA A 104 -3.10 -7.21 2.36
C ALA A 104 -2.48 -8.20 3.35
N SER A 105 -2.54 -9.50 3.02
CA SER A 105 -1.94 -10.58 3.80
C SER A 105 -0.49 -10.85 3.43
N SER A 106 0.10 -10.02 2.56
CA SER A 106 1.48 -10.17 2.07
C SER A 106 1.75 -11.46 1.30
N LEU A 107 0.72 -12.15 0.78
CA LEU A 107 0.87 -13.36 -0.03
C LEU A 107 1.26 -13.05 -1.48
N ASP A 108 0.93 -11.85 -1.95
CA ASP A 108 1.34 -11.34 -3.26
C ASP A 108 2.40 -10.25 -3.14
N SER A 109 3.03 -10.12 -2.00
CA SER A 109 4.16 -9.23 -1.82
C SER A 109 5.43 -9.85 -2.38
N MET A 110 6.39 -9.00 -2.67
CA MET A 110 7.73 -9.33 -3.09
C MET A 110 8.36 -10.30 -2.08
N ILE A 111 8.19 -10.04 -0.81
CA ILE A 111 8.53 -10.91 0.30
C ILE A 111 7.25 -11.34 1.00
N VAL A 112 6.93 -12.62 0.88
CA VAL A 112 5.74 -13.19 1.51
C VAL A 112 5.84 -13.02 3.02
N GLY A 113 4.81 -12.42 3.63
CA GLY A 113 4.73 -12.17 5.07
C GLY A 113 5.21 -10.78 5.52
N GLU A 114 5.65 -9.90 4.63
CA GLU A 114 6.10 -8.55 4.97
C GLU A 114 5.01 -7.73 5.68
N PRO A 115 5.30 -7.13 6.86
CA PRO A 115 4.25 -6.49 7.66
C PRO A 115 3.74 -5.15 7.10
N GLN A 116 4.51 -4.48 6.23
CA GLN A 116 4.28 -3.10 5.82
C GLN A 116 3.07 -2.91 4.93
N ILE A 117 2.80 -3.83 4.00
CA ILE A 117 1.70 -3.68 3.02
C ILE A 117 0.33 -3.47 3.68
N LEU A 118 0.09 -4.07 4.84
CA LEU A 118 -1.16 -3.86 5.57
C LEU A 118 -1.29 -2.41 6.09
N GLY A 119 -0.20 -1.81 6.52
CA GLY A 119 -0.15 -0.39 6.89
C GLY A 119 -0.47 0.49 5.67
N GLN A 120 0.22 0.26 4.56
CA GLN A 120 0.04 1.01 3.31
C GLN A 120 -1.41 0.92 2.76
N ILE A 121 -2.04 -0.26 2.86
CA ILE A 121 -3.46 -0.42 2.48
C ILE A 121 -4.39 0.40 3.40
N LYS A 122 -4.12 0.43 4.71
CA LYS A 122 -4.91 1.27 5.63
C LYS A 122 -4.76 2.74 5.30
N ASP A 123 -3.54 3.22 5.08
CA ASP A 123 -3.26 4.61 4.76
C ASP A 123 -3.93 5.02 3.44
N ALA A 124 -3.86 4.17 2.41
CA ALA A 124 -4.53 4.38 1.13
C ALA A 124 -6.06 4.46 1.28
N PHE A 125 -6.63 3.57 2.11
CA PHE A 125 -8.06 3.56 2.40
C PHE A 125 -8.48 4.79 3.20
N ASP A 126 -7.78 5.15 4.26
CA ASP A 126 -8.07 6.30 5.11
C ASP A 126 -7.97 7.61 4.31
N PHE A 127 -6.97 7.72 3.44
CA PHE A 127 -6.83 8.86 2.53
C PHE A 127 -8.02 8.96 1.58
N SER A 128 -8.43 7.84 0.98
CA SER A 128 -9.58 7.79 0.06
C SER A 128 -10.91 8.12 0.77
N LEU A 129 -11.07 7.70 2.04
CA LEU A 129 -12.19 8.09 2.89
C LEU A 129 -12.24 9.61 3.12
N GLN A 130 -11.10 10.21 3.47
CA GLN A 130 -10.98 11.66 3.68
C GLN A 130 -11.33 12.44 2.41
N LYS A 131 -10.93 11.94 1.24
CA LYS A 131 -11.21 12.54 -0.07
C LYS A 131 -12.61 12.20 -0.60
N LYS A 132 -13.42 11.43 0.14
CA LYS A 132 -14.80 11.03 -0.22
C LYS A 132 -14.88 10.32 -1.59
N THR A 133 -13.90 9.48 -1.89
CA THR A 133 -13.84 8.69 -3.12
C THR A 133 -14.34 7.26 -2.93
N THR A 134 -14.64 6.85 -1.70
CA THR A 134 -15.20 5.54 -1.36
C THR A 134 -16.67 5.62 -1.00
N GLY A 135 -17.37 4.50 -1.12
CA GLY A 135 -18.79 4.33 -0.78
C GLY A 135 -19.03 3.00 -0.07
N ILE A 136 -20.22 2.42 -0.25
CA ILE A 136 -20.64 1.23 0.49
C ILE A 136 -19.77 0.02 0.16
N LEU A 137 -19.46 -0.18 -1.13
CA LEU A 137 -18.81 -1.40 -1.61
C LEU A 137 -17.34 -1.43 -1.21
N LEU A 138 -16.56 -0.38 -1.54
CA LEU A 138 -15.15 -0.35 -1.17
C LEU A 138 -14.92 -0.18 0.33
N ASN A 139 -15.79 0.55 1.04
CA ASN A 139 -15.71 0.63 2.50
C ASN A 139 -15.84 -0.76 3.15
N LYS A 140 -16.78 -1.57 2.68
CA LYS A 140 -16.95 -2.93 3.18
C LYS A 140 -15.78 -3.83 2.80
N LEU A 141 -15.36 -3.75 1.53
CA LEU A 141 -14.21 -4.53 1.02
C LEU A 141 -12.95 -4.22 1.82
N MET A 142 -12.58 -2.95 1.96
CA MET A 142 -11.33 -2.55 2.62
C MET A 142 -11.32 -2.89 4.11
N LYS A 143 -12.44 -2.67 4.82
CA LYS A 143 -12.59 -3.09 6.23
C LYS A 143 -12.45 -4.61 6.37
N LYS A 144 -13.08 -5.37 5.48
CA LYS A 144 -12.97 -6.84 5.46
C LYS A 144 -11.54 -7.28 5.15
N THR A 145 -10.89 -6.66 4.17
CA THR A 145 -9.48 -6.88 3.80
C THR A 145 -8.54 -6.73 5.01
N ILE A 146 -8.70 -5.64 5.76
CA ILE A 146 -7.91 -5.39 6.98
C ILE A 146 -8.17 -6.47 8.04
N SER A 147 -9.42 -6.89 8.20
CA SER A 147 -9.80 -7.94 9.14
C SER A 147 -9.19 -9.29 8.76
N VAL A 148 -9.28 -9.67 7.48
CA VAL A 148 -8.70 -10.92 6.94
C VAL A 148 -7.19 -10.96 7.12
N ALA A 149 -6.50 -9.87 6.78
CA ALA A 149 -5.05 -9.80 6.94
C ALA A 149 -4.61 -9.92 8.42
N LYS A 150 -5.38 -9.34 9.36
CA LYS A 150 -5.13 -9.49 10.80
C LYS A 150 -5.37 -10.94 11.24
N ARG A 151 -6.46 -11.58 10.78
CA ARG A 151 -6.78 -12.98 11.07
C ARG A 151 -5.66 -13.89 10.62
N ILE A 152 -5.20 -13.74 9.36
CA ILE A 152 -4.09 -14.54 8.80
C ILE A 152 -2.82 -14.37 9.63
N ARG A 153 -2.46 -13.16 10.03
CA ARG A 153 -1.28 -12.91 10.87
C ARG A 153 -1.37 -13.57 12.26
N THR A 154 -2.58 -13.72 12.79
CA THR A 154 -2.79 -14.33 14.11
C THR A 154 -2.86 -15.86 14.02
N GLU A 155 -3.45 -16.40 12.96
CA GLU A 155 -3.71 -17.84 12.80
C GLU A 155 -2.60 -18.57 12.03
N THR A 156 -1.66 -17.84 11.41
CA THR A 156 -0.53 -18.42 10.69
C THR A 156 0.79 -17.78 11.11
N LYS A 157 1.90 -18.46 10.82
CA LYS A 157 3.26 -17.95 11.05
C LYS A 157 3.81 -17.16 9.87
N ILE A 158 2.96 -16.70 8.95
CA ILE A 158 3.39 -16.06 7.71
C ILE A 158 4.20 -14.78 7.97
N ALA A 159 3.90 -14.06 9.06
CA ALA A 159 4.59 -12.83 9.46
C ALA A 159 5.84 -13.08 10.33
N GLU A 160 5.99 -14.25 10.95
CA GLU A 160 7.12 -14.55 11.85
C GLU A 160 8.43 -14.75 11.07
N ASN A 161 8.33 -15.26 9.84
CA ASN A 161 9.47 -15.63 8.99
C ASN A 161 9.68 -14.66 7.81
N ALA A 162 9.17 -13.44 7.92
CA ALA A 162 9.38 -12.42 6.89
C ALA A 162 10.86 -12.00 6.86
N VAL A 163 11.60 -12.61 5.95
CA VAL A 163 12.94 -12.11 5.59
C VAL A 163 12.72 -10.84 4.79
N SER A 164 12.88 -9.70 5.44
CA SER A 164 12.66 -8.40 4.82
C SER A 164 13.78 -8.04 3.84
N ILE A 165 13.52 -7.12 2.89
CA ILE A 165 14.54 -6.40 2.09
C ILE A 165 15.66 -5.91 3.01
N SER A 166 15.30 -5.46 4.20
CA SER A 166 16.21 -5.05 5.26
C SER A 166 17.18 -6.13 5.71
N PHE A 167 16.72 -7.39 5.79
CA PHE A 167 17.60 -8.53 6.10
C PHE A 167 18.50 -8.89 4.91
N ALA A 168 17.96 -8.86 3.68
CA ALA A 168 18.75 -9.09 2.47
C ALA A 168 19.88 -8.07 2.35
N ALA A 169 19.61 -6.81 2.69
CA ALA A 169 20.61 -5.74 2.74
C ALA A 169 21.75 -6.06 3.71
N VAL A 170 21.42 -6.59 4.89
CA VAL A 170 22.44 -6.98 5.89
C VAL A 170 23.25 -8.20 5.43
N GLU A 171 22.62 -9.19 4.83
CA GLU A 171 23.32 -10.37 4.29
C GLU A 171 24.26 -10.00 3.13
N LEU A 172 23.88 -9.02 2.29
CA LEU A 172 24.78 -8.47 1.28
C LEU A 172 25.95 -7.70 1.92
N ALA A 173 25.65 -6.86 2.92
CA ALA A 173 26.73 -6.14 3.63
C ALA A 173 27.77 -7.11 4.22
N LYS A 174 27.33 -8.27 4.78
CA LYS A 174 28.22 -9.31 5.28
C LYS A 174 29.05 -9.99 4.18
N LYS A 175 28.55 -10.03 2.95
CA LYS A 175 29.32 -10.58 1.81
C LYS A 175 30.37 -9.61 1.30
N ILE A 176 30.08 -8.30 1.35
CA ILE A 176 31.00 -7.24 0.91
C ILE A 176 32.05 -6.94 1.98
N PHE A 177 31.64 -6.93 3.25
CA PHE A 177 32.50 -6.60 4.38
C PHE A 177 32.65 -7.81 5.32
N THR A 178 33.86 -8.21 5.58
CA THR A 178 34.17 -9.37 6.44
C THR A 178 33.77 -9.15 7.89
N ASP A 179 33.85 -7.89 8.38
CA ASP A 179 33.49 -7.49 9.74
C ASP A 179 32.67 -6.19 9.74
N LEU A 180 31.42 -6.31 10.16
CA LEU A 180 30.50 -5.17 10.25
C LEU A 180 30.72 -4.32 11.50
N SER A 181 31.39 -4.85 12.53
CA SER A 181 31.59 -4.12 13.81
C SER A 181 32.51 -2.90 13.69
N THR A 182 33.30 -2.85 12.62
CA THR A 182 34.22 -1.76 12.29
C THR A 182 33.64 -0.80 11.26
N LYS A 183 32.42 -1.01 10.81
CA LYS A 183 31.78 -0.27 9.72
C LYS A 183 30.83 0.79 10.24
N SER A 184 30.74 1.86 9.47
CA SER A 184 29.76 2.93 9.65
C SER A 184 28.63 2.80 8.63
N PHE A 185 27.42 3.17 9.03
CA PHE A 185 26.35 3.31 8.05
C PHE A 185 25.64 4.65 8.14
N MET A 186 25.12 5.08 7.00
CA MET A 186 24.30 6.28 6.87
C MET A 186 22.91 5.91 6.39
N LEU A 187 21.91 6.50 7.05
CA LEU A 187 20.51 6.43 6.64
C LEU A 187 20.15 7.76 5.97
N LEU A 188 19.79 7.72 4.69
CA LEU A 188 19.23 8.84 3.94
C LEU A 188 17.71 8.74 3.90
N GLY A 189 17.04 9.60 4.63
CA GLY A 189 15.59 9.54 4.83
C GLY A 189 15.19 8.79 6.10
N ALA A 190 13.89 8.70 6.37
CA ALA A 190 13.32 8.10 7.56
C ALA A 190 12.13 7.19 7.20
N GLY A 191 12.26 6.40 6.13
CA GLY A 191 11.26 5.42 5.74
C GLY A 191 11.32 4.15 6.60
N ASP A 192 10.18 3.52 6.88
CA ASP A 192 10.06 2.33 7.76
C ASP A 192 11.00 1.18 7.37
N MET A 193 11.19 0.95 6.06
CA MET A 193 12.07 -0.11 5.57
C MET A 193 13.54 0.18 5.87
N ALA A 194 13.95 1.43 5.73
CA ALA A 194 15.30 1.85 6.00
C ALA A 194 15.60 1.83 7.51
N GLU A 195 14.62 2.21 8.33
CA GLU A 195 14.71 2.08 9.78
C GLU A 195 14.88 0.61 10.21
N LEU A 196 14.10 -0.31 9.62
CA LEU A 196 14.22 -1.72 9.89
C LEU A 196 15.58 -2.29 9.45
N ALA A 197 16.11 -1.87 8.28
CA ALA A 197 17.45 -2.24 7.82
C ALA A 197 18.52 -1.71 8.76
N ALA A 198 18.38 -0.48 9.26
CA ALA A 198 19.27 0.09 10.26
C ALA A 198 19.30 -0.73 11.55
N ARG A 199 18.13 -1.13 12.09
CA ARG A 199 18.02 -1.98 13.28
C ARG A 199 18.70 -3.34 13.08
N HIS A 200 18.55 -3.94 11.90
CA HIS A 200 19.22 -5.20 11.57
C HIS A 200 20.74 -5.05 11.42
N LEU A 201 21.25 -3.95 10.82
CA LEU A 201 22.69 -3.67 10.74
C LEU A 201 23.29 -3.50 12.14
N MET A 202 22.62 -2.75 13.01
CA MET A 202 23.06 -2.57 14.39
C MET A 202 23.09 -3.90 15.17
N SER A 203 22.05 -4.72 15.04
CA SER A 203 22.03 -6.06 15.65
C SER A 203 23.13 -6.98 15.10
N SER A 204 23.63 -6.69 13.89
CA SER A 204 24.76 -7.40 13.26
C SER A 204 26.13 -6.80 13.61
N GLY A 205 26.19 -5.81 14.51
CA GLY A 205 27.41 -5.29 15.09
C GLY A 205 27.84 -3.90 14.65
N VAL A 206 27.20 -3.29 13.66
CA VAL A 206 27.50 -1.89 13.25
C VAL A 206 27.16 -0.93 14.39
N LYS A 207 28.09 -0.02 14.72
CA LYS A 207 27.93 0.88 15.87
C LYS A 207 27.91 2.35 15.51
N ASP A 208 28.54 2.74 14.39
CA ASP A 208 28.58 4.14 13.95
C ASP A 208 27.43 4.40 12.98
N VAL A 209 26.47 5.22 13.43
CA VAL A 209 25.20 5.47 12.73
C VAL A 209 25.06 6.95 12.44
N LEU A 210 24.87 7.27 11.16
CA LEU A 210 24.54 8.60 10.69
C LEU A 210 23.12 8.62 10.15
N VAL A 211 22.36 9.67 10.46
CA VAL A 211 21.03 9.87 9.90
C VAL A 211 20.95 11.22 9.23
N ALA A 212 20.72 11.25 7.93
CA ALA A 212 20.46 12.45 7.16
C ALA A 212 19.01 12.47 6.68
N ASN A 213 18.24 13.46 7.10
CA ASN A 213 16.84 13.60 6.70
C ASN A 213 16.55 15.06 6.31
N ARG A 214 15.66 15.25 5.33
CA ARG A 214 15.26 16.61 4.88
C ARG A 214 14.66 17.42 6.04
N THR A 215 13.82 16.79 6.87
CA THR A 215 13.33 17.36 8.13
C THR A 215 14.33 17.00 9.22
N TYR A 216 15.14 17.96 9.62
CA TYR A 216 16.27 17.74 10.55
C TYR A 216 15.81 17.15 11.89
N GLU A 217 14.68 17.64 12.44
CA GLU A 217 14.12 17.18 13.71
C GLU A 217 13.73 15.70 13.67
N SER A 218 13.18 15.23 12.54
CA SER A 218 12.86 13.82 12.34
C SER A 218 14.13 12.97 12.26
N GLY A 219 15.16 13.47 11.58
CA GLY A 219 16.49 12.84 11.54
C GLY A 219 17.15 12.76 12.91
N GLU A 220 17.07 13.83 13.71
CA GLU A 220 17.61 13.86 15.06
C GLU A 220 16.92 12.87 16.01
N LYS A 221 15.60 12.78 15.92
CA LYS A 221 14.82 11.80 16.70
C LYS A 221 15.27 10.38 16.40
N LEU A 222 15.37 10.04 15.11
CA LEU A 222 15.78 8.70 14.67
C LEU A 222 17.25 8.42 15.02
N ALA A 223 18.14 9.40 14.88
CA ALA A 223 19.53 9.27 15.29
C ALA A 223 19.67 8.96 16.79
N LYS A 224 18.88 9.62 17.64
CA LYS A 224 18.84 9.33 19.10
C LYS A 224 18.40 7.91 19.41
N GLU A 225 17.41 7.37 18.68
CA GLU A 225 16.98 5.98 18.84
C GLU A 225 18.09 4.96 18.52
N PHE A 226 18.97 5.31 17.61
CA PHE A 226 20.12 4.48 17.18
C PHE A 226 21.43 4.79 17.92
N ASN A 227 21.42 5.66 18.92
CA ASN A 227 22.63 6.17 19.57
C ASN A 227 23.66 6.71 18.56
N GLY A 228 23.17 7.26 17.45
CA GLY A 228 23.95 7.81 16.35
C GLY A 228 23.93 9.33 16.33
N ARG A 229 24.41 9.92 15.24
CA ARG A 229 24.41 11.37 15.02
C ARG A 229 23.55 11.77 13.83
N SER A 230 22.87 12.89 13.93
CA SER A 230 22.14 13.50 12.81
C SER A 230 23.06 14.38 11.99
N VAL A 231 22.85 14.36 10.67
CA VAL A 231 23.57 15.15 9.68
C VAL A 231 22.54 15.96 8.88
N ARG A 232 22.88 17.18 8.50
CA ARG A 232 22.03 17.97 7.61
C ARG A 232 21.96 17.29 6.25
N PHE A 233 20.79 17.28 5.64
CA PHE A 233 20.59 16.61 4.36
C PHE A 233 21.52 17.19 3.26
N ASP A 234 21.82 18.45 3.29
CA ASP A 234 22.71 19.09 2.30
C ASP A 234 24.19 18.68 2.46
N ASP A 235 24.57 18.17 3.63
CA ASP A 235 25.96 17.80 3.97
C ASP A 235 26.24 16.30 3.81
N PHE A 236 25.21 15.47 3.52
CA PHE A 236 25.37 14.00 3.52
C PHE A 236 26.46 13.51 2.54
N ILE A 237 26.64 14.19 1.41
CA ILE A 237 27.63 13.82 0.39
C ILE A 237 29.05 13.83 0.97
N HIS A 238 29.36 14.82 1.81
CA HIS A 238 30.67 14.92 2.48
C HIS A 238 30.84 13.78 3.51
N GLU A 239 29.77 13.39 4.16
CA GLU A 239 29.80 12.30 5.15
C GLU A 239 29.96 10.91 4.50
N ILE A 240 29.53 10.73 3.24
CA ILE A 240 29.75 9.45 2.49
C ILE A 240 31.25 9.15 2.37
N VAL A 241 32.13 10.16 2.38
CA VAL A 241 33.59 9.93 2.32
C VAL A 241 34.07 8.98 3.42
N ASN A 242 33.44 9.01 4.59
CA ASN A 242 33.79 8.20 5.74
C ASN A 242 32.75 7.12 6.08
N THR A 243 31.73 6.95 5.25
CA THR A 243 30.65 5.98 5.48
C THR A 243 30.86 4.73 4.61
N ASP A 244 30.73 3.55 5.19
CA ASP A 244 30.92 2.28 4.47
C ASP A 244 29.61 1.76 3.84
N ILE A 245 28.47 1.99 4.48
CA ILE A 245 27.15 1.50 4.05
C ILE A 245 26.19 2.70 3.99
N VAL A 246 25.47 2.87 2.90
CA VAL A 246 24.43 3.90 2.72
C VAL A 246 23.11 3.23 2.40
N ILE A 247 22.07 3.55 3.16
CA ILE A 247 20.71 3.11 2.89
C ILE A 247 19.87 4.33 2.55
N CYS A 248 19.36 4.39 1.32
CA CYS A 248 18.52 5.47 0.84
C CYS A 248 17.04 5.06 0.84
N SER A 249 16.22 5.85 1.52
CA SER A 249 14.75 5.73 1.54
C SER A 249 14.14 7.11 1.72
N THR A 250 14.16 7.90 0.67
CA THR A 250 13.59 9.26 0.69
C THR A 250 12.37 9.38 -0.20
N GLY A 251 11.52 10.37 0.06
CA GLY A 251 10.39 10.71 -0.81
C GLY A 251 10.76 11.72 -1.91
N ALA A 252 12.05 11.80 -2.31
CA ALA A 252 12.47 12.72 -3.36
C ALA A 252 11.98 12.23 -4.73
N SER A 253 11.59 13.16 -5.58
CA SER A 253 11.16 12.87 -6.97
C SER A 253 12.32 12.89 -7.97
N LYS A 254 13.55 13.09 -7.51
CA LYS A 254 14.77 13.17 -8.33
C LYS A 254 15.91 12.49 -7.59
N TYR A 255 16.97 12.16 -8.33
CA TYR A 255 18.20 11.66 -7.72
C TYR A 255 18.77 12.66 -6.72
N VAL A 256 19.11 12.17 -5.54
CA VAL A 256 19.79 12.94 -4.49
C VAL A 256 21.30 12.75 -4.54
N LEU A 257 21.76 11.65 -5.14
CA LEU A 257 23.18 11.37 -5.38
C LEU A 257 23.40 11.04 -6.86
N MET A 258 24.22 11.83 -7.52
CA MET A 258 24.55 11.72 -8.95
C MET A 258 25.93 11.10 -9.13
N LYS A 259 26.19 10.50 -10.31
CA LYS A 259 27.47 9.86 -10.66
C LYS A 259 28.67 10.76 -10.47
N GLU A 260 28.58 12.02 -10.90
CA GLU A 260 29.71 12.98 -10.82
C GLU A 260 30.06 13.32 -9.36
N GLN A 261 29.04 13.36 -8.48
CA GLN A 261 29.26 13.59 -7.04
C GLN A 261 29.95 12.38 -6.43
N MET A 262 29.47 11.17 -6.75
CA MET A 262 30.04 9.92 -6.25
C MET A 262 31.48 9.70 -6.74
N GLN A 263 31.82 10.08 -7.97
CA GLN A 263 33.21 10.03 -8.47
C GLN A 263 34.15 10.93 -7.65
N LYS A 264 33.69 12.09 -7.19
CA LYS A 264 34.48 12.96 -6.28
C LYS A 264 34.65 12.30 -4.92
N VAL A 265 33.56 11.80 -4.35
CA VAL A 265 33.58 11.06 -3.08
C VAL A 265 34.57 9.89 -3.14
N MET A 266 34.57 9.10 -4.21
CA MET A 266 35.46 7.95 -4.34
C MET A 266 36.94 8.32 -4.39
N LYS A 267 37.30 9.46 -5.02
CA LYS A 267 38.68 10.00 -4.97
C LYS A 267 39.09 10.38 -3.54
N GLU A 268 38.22 11.07 -2.80
CA GLU A 268 38.45 11.48 -1.42
C GLU A 268 38.53 10.27 -0.48
N ARG A 269 37.70 9.23 -0.70
CA ARG A 269 37.74 7.94 0.01
C ARG A 269 38.97 7.10 -0.30
N ARG A 270 39.81 7.52 -1.26
CA ARG A 270 40.92 6.70 -1.78
C ARG A 270 40.46 5.33 -2.29
N HIS A 271 39.32 5.32 -3.00
CA HIS A 271 38.68 4.15 -3.58
C HIS A 271 38.35 3.01 -2.58
N LYS A 272 38.20 3.31 -1.28
CA LYS A 272 37.69 2.34 -0.33
C LYS A 272 36.27 1.92 -0.72
N PRO A 273 35.93 0.62 -0.63
CA PRO A 273 34.58 0.13 -0.98
C PRO A 273 33.48 0.86 -0.24
N VAL A 274 32.36 1.07 -0.92
CA VAL A 274 31.10 1.58 -0.35
C VAL A 274 29.95 0.75 -0.87
N PHE A 275 29.05 0.40 0.02
CA PHE A 275 27.83 -0.32 -0.27
C PHE A 275 26.65 0.63 -0.17
N ILE A 276 25.89 0.78 -1.26
CA ILE A 276 24.75 1.68 -1.36
C ILE A 276 23.51 0.85 -1.66
N ILE A 277 22.46 1.04 -0.89
CA ILE A 277 21.18 0.38 -1.02
C ILE A 277 20.12 1.45 -1.25
N ASP A 278 19.51 1.48 -2.43
CA ASP A 278 18.40 2.39 -2.74
C ASP A 278 17.07 1.65 -2.70
N ILE A 279 16.33 1.83 -1.62
CA ILE A 279 14.98 1.28 -1.46
C ILE A 279 13.89 2.33 -1.71
N SER A 280 14.26 3.45 -2.31
CA SER A 280 13.33 4.51 -2.70
C SER A 280 12.60 4.18 -4.00
N VAL A 281 11.34 4.57 -4.11
CA VAL A 281 10.58 4.55 -5.36
C VAL A 281 9.81 5.89 -5.47
N PRO A 282 10.15 6.73 -6.46
CA PRO A 282 11.20 6.55 -7.47
C PRO A 282 12.61 6.47 -6.86
N ARG A 283 13.57 5.84 -7.59
CA ARG A 283 14.96 5.75 -7.15
C ARG A 283 15.55 7.13 -6.89
N ASN A 284 16.33 7.21 -5.85
CA ASN A 284 16.96 8.46 -5.44
C ASN A 284 18.48 8.46 -5.66
N ILE A 285 19.06 7.34 -6.02
CA ILE A 285 20.46 7.19 -6.38
C ILE A 285 20.55 6.96 -7.90
N ASP A 286 21.41 7.71 -8.59
CA ASP A 286 21.64 7.53 -10.02
C ASP A 286 22.19 6.12 -10.30
N PRO A 287 21.49 5.28 -11.07
CA PRO A 287 21.92 3.91 -11.36
C PRO A 287 23.30 3.80 -11.99
N SER A 288 23.72 4.82 -12.75
CA SER A 288 25.04 4.86 -13.37
C SER A 288 26.22 4.95 -12.38
N ILE A 289 25.93 5.14 -11.09
CA ILE A 289 26.92 5.05 -10.01
C ILE A 289 27.49 3.64 -9.91
N ASN A 290 26.73 2.62 -10.29
CA ASN A 290 27.18 1.22 -10.28
C ASN A 290 28.35 0.95 -11.26
N ASP A 291 28.61 1.84 -12.22
CA ASP A 291 29.77 1.74 -13.13
C ASP A 291 31.08 2.20 -12.47
N ILE A 292 31.06 2.74 -11.25
CA ILE A 292 32.23 3.26 -10.54
C ILE A 292 32.88 2.11 -9.77
N ASP A 293 34.18 1.90 -9.96
CA ASP A 293 34.94 0.88 -9.26
C ASP A 293 34.81 1.01 -7.71
N ASN A 294 34.61 -0.13 -7.05
CA ASN A 294 34.42 -0.24 -5.58
C ASN A 294 33.15 0.44 -5.04
N VAL A 295 32.19 0.77 -5.90
CA VAL A 295 30.84 1.13 -5.50
C VAL A 295 29.91 -0.04 -5.79
N TYR A 296 29.20 -0.48 -4.78
CA TYR A 296 28.23 -1.58 -4.88
C TYR A 296 26.83 -0.99 -4.65
N LEU A 297 26.15 -0.67 -5.74
CA LEU A 297 24.78 -0.14 -5.69
C LEU A 297 23.79 -1.27 -5.92
N TYR A 298 22.82 -1.40 -5.03
CA TYR A 298 21.70 -2.33 -5.13
C TYR A 298 20.40 -1.57 -4.93
N ASP A 299 19.46 -1.81 -5.82
CA ASP A 299 18.11 -1.30 -5.66
C ASP A 299 17.16 -2.36 -5.06
N VAL A 300 15.90 -2.00 -4.96
CA VAL A 300 14.85 -2.86 -4.39
C VAL A 300 14.72 -4.20 -5.14
N ASP A 301 14.92 -4.22 -6.46
CA ASP A 301 14.76 -5.42 -7.27
C ASP A 301 15.99 -6.35 -7.16
N ASP A 302 17.19 -5.79 -7.00
CA ASP A 302 18.43 -6.56 -6.80
C ASP A 302 18.42 -7.35 -5.49
N LEU A 303 17.79 -6.81 -4.44
CA LEU A 303 17.71 -7.45 -3.13
C LEU A 303 16.86 -8.73 -3.13
N HIS A 304 16.06 -8.95 -4.18
CA HIS A 304 15.20 -10.13 -4.30
C HIS A 304 15.92 -11.45 -4.42
N GLY A 305 16.99 -11.51 -5.21
CA GLY A 305 17.68 -12.75 -5.52
C GLY A 305 18.30 -13.46 -4.31
N ILE A 306 18.29 -12.82 -3.14
CA ILE A 306 19.07 -13.25 -1.96
C ILE A 306 18.22 -13.96 -0.90
N VAL A 307 16.88 -13.88 -0.99
CA VAL A 307 15.96 -14.22 0.11
C VAL A 307 15.50 -15.69 0.15
N ASP A 308 16.16 -16.63 -0.47
CA ASP A 308 15.60 -17.98 -0.77
C ASP A 308 15.81 -19.08 0.33
N THR A 309 16.17 -18.74 1.57
CA THR A 309 16.58 -19.77 2.56
C THR A 309 15.44 -20.46 3.36
N ASN A 310 14.19 -20.01 3.32
CA ASN A 310 13.06 -20.62 4.06
C ASN A 310 11.80 -20.88 3.23
N LYS A 311 11.96 -21.29 1.99
CA LYS A 311 10.87 -21.43 1.02
C LYS A 311 9.77 -22.43 1.40
N LEU A 312 10.16 -23.58 1.96
CA LEU A 312 9.22 -24.68 2.28
C LEU A 312 8.29 -24.36 3.47
N GLU A 313 8.80 -23.73 4.51
CA GLU A 313 7.96 -23.34 5.66
C GLU A 313 7.00 -22.23 5.29
N ARG A 314 7.46 -21.23 4.50
CA ARG A 314 6.59 -20.16 3.98
C ARG A 314 5.50 -20.69 3.09
N GLN A 315 5.78 -21.69 2.25
CA GLN A 315 4.78 -22.27 1.37
C GLN A 315 3.65 -22.95 2.16
N LYS A 316 3.96 -23.69 3.24
CA LYS A 316 2.96 -24.30 4.11
C LYS A 316 2.08 -23.25 4.82
N GLU A 317 2.70 -22.16 5.31
CA GLU A 317 1.95 -21.08 5.96
C GLU A 317 1.12 -20.28 4.94
N ALA A 318 1.62 -20.11 3.71
CA ALA A 318 0.85 -19.51 2.62
C ALA A 318 -0.37 -20.35 2.22
N GLU A 319 -0.26 -21.68 2.21
CA GLU A 319 -1.40 -22.60 1.97
C GLU A 319 -2.48 -22.46 3.05
N LYS A 320 -2.11 -22.37 4.32
CA LYS A 320 -3.06 -22.10 5.41
C LYS A 320 -3.75 -20.74 5.23
N ALA A 321 -2.99 -19.72 4.88
CA ALA A 321 -3.53 -18.39 4.63
C ALA A 321 -4.51 -18.35 3.45
N GLU A 322 -4.24 -19.11 2.36
CA GLU A 322 -5.17 -19.28 1.24
C GLU A 322 -6.48 -19.96 1.67
N GLY A 323 -6.42 -20.93 2.60
CA GLY A 323 -7.62 -21.53 3.19
C GLY A 323 -8.49 -20.49 3.90
N ILE A 324 -7.89 -19.64 4.73
CA ILE A 324 -8.59 -18.54 5.42
C ILE A 324 -9.19 -17.55 4.40
N ILE A 325 -8.45 -17.21 3.34
CA ILE A 325 -8.93 -16.33 2.28
C ILE A 325 -10.18 -16.92 1.61
N ALA A 326 -10.19 -18.23 1.33
CA ALA A 326 -11.33 -18.89 0.70
C ALA A 326 -12.59 -18.79 1.57
N GLU A 327 -12.50 -19.06 2.87
CA GLU A 327 -13.61 -18.91 3.83
C GLU A 327 -14.15 -17.48 3.86
N GLU A 328 -13.25 -16.51 3.88
CA GLU A 328 -13.61 -15.11 3.99
C GLU A 328 -14.21 -14.53 2.70
N ILE A 329 -13.81 -15.09 1.54
CA ILE A 329 -14.43 -14.83 0.24
C ILE A 329 -15.89 -15.29 0.24
N GLU A 330 -16.18 -16.52 0.71
CA GLU A 330 -17.57 -17.01 0.80
C GLU A 330 -18.43 -16.08 1.67
N THR A 331 -17.88 -15.63 2.79
CA THR A 331 -18.57 -14.71 3.68
C THR A 331 -18.86 -13.37 2.98
N PHE A 332 -17.89 -12.86 2.22
CA PHE A 332 -18.05 -11.62 1.47
C PHE A 332 -19.05 -11.74 0.33
N GLN A 333 -19.05 -12.88 -0.38
CA GLN A 333 -20.04 -13.19 -1.43
C GLN A 333 -21.46 -13.21 -0.90
N LYS A 334 -21.69 -13.83 0.27
CA LYS A 334 -23.02 -13.83 0.91
C LYS A 334 -23.48 -12.41 1.23
N TRP A 335 -22.57 -11.55 1.67
CA TRP A 335 -22.88 -10.14 1.89
C TRP A 335 -23.18 -9.42 0.58
N LEU A 336 -22.38 -9.62 -0.49
CA LEU A 336 -22.63 -9.02 -1.82
C LEU A 336 -24.03 -9.41 -2.34
N ALA A 337 -24.38 -10.68 -2.28
CA ALA A 337 -25.70 -11.17 -2.69
C ALA A 337 -26.85 -10.54 -1.87
N SER A 338 -26.61 -10.23 -0.60
CA SER A 338 -27.62 -9.54 0.22
C SER A 338 -27.91 -8.11 -0.24
N LEU A 339 -26.97 -7.45 -0.94
CA LEU A 339 -27.21 -6.10 -1.47
C LEU A 339 -28.28 -6.07 -2.56
N ASP A 340 -28.43 -7.13 -3.32
CA ASP A 340 -29.47 -7.23 -4.37
C ASP A 340 -30.88 -7.23 -3.78
N SER A 341 -31.02 -7.66 -2.52
CA SER A 341 -32.30 -7.66 -1.81
C SER A 341 -32.68 -6.30 -1.20
N VAL A 342 -31.71 -5.38 -1.06
CA VAL A 342 -31.93 -4.08 -0.40
C VAL A 342 -33.02 -3.24 -1.09
N PRO A 343 -33.05 -3.09 -2.43
CA PRO A 343 -34.10 -2.33 -3.11
C PRO A 343 -35.48 -2.91 -2.84
N THR A 344 -35.60 -4.24 -2.80
CA THR A 344 -36.89 -4.91 -2.52
C THR A 344 -37.34 -4.66 -1.09
N VAL A 345 -36.41 -4.74 -0.12
CA VAL A 345 -36.72 -4.45 1.30
C VAL A 345 -37.13 -3.00 1.49
N VAL A 346 -36.42 -2.07 0.84
CA VAL A 346 -36.77 -0.63 0.89
C VAL A 346 -38.15 -0.40 0.27
N ALA A 347 -38.41 -0.94 -0.93
CA ALA A 347 -39.71 -0.80 -1.59
C ALA A 347 -40.86 -1.43 -0.76
N LEU A 348 -40.61 -2.56 -0.10
CA LEU A 348 -41.58 -3.18 0.79
C LEU A 348 -41.87 -2.30 2.00
N ARG A 349 -40.82 -1.73 2.62
CA ARG A 349 -40.96 -0.81 3.76
C ARG A 349 -41.73 0.45 3.37
N ASP A 350 -41.35 1.08 2.25
CA ASP A 350 -42.03 2.30 1.75
C ASP A 350 -43.51 2.02 1.49
N ARG A 351 -43.80 0.82 0.93
CA ARG A 351 -45.20 0.42 0.71
C ARG A 351 -45.97 0.20 2.01
N ALA A 352 -45.33 -0.46 2.99
CA ALA A 352 -45.92 -0.66 4.30
C ALA A 352 -46.17 0.68 5.03
N ASP A 353 -45.24 1.63 4.96
CA ASP A 353 -45.39 2.96 5.51
C ASP A 353 -46.52 3.76 4.80
N ALA A 354 -46.63 3.61 3.48
CA ALA A 354 -47.72 4.24 2.73
C ALA A 354 -49.09 3.70 3.14
N VAL A 355 -49.21 2.36 3.24
CA VAL A 355 -50.46 1.69 3.69
C VAL A 355 -50.80 2.12 5.11
N LYS A 356 -49.82 2.14 6.02
CA LYS A 356 -50.01 2.61 7.41
C LYS A 356 -50.57 4.00 7.45
N LYS A 357 -49.97 4.93 6.73
CA LYS A 357 -50.43 6.33 6.67
C LYS A 357 -51.85 6.44 6.17
N GLU A 358 -52.18 5.74 5.09
CA GLU A 358 -53.53 5.72 4.50
C GLU A 358 -54.57 5.16 5.50
N GLU A 359 -54.26 4.06 6.22
CA GLU A 359 -55.19 3.46 7.17
C GLU A 359 -55.36 4.31 8.43
N ILE A 360 -54.29 4.97 8.91
CA ILE A 360 -54.38 5.95 10.02
C ILE A 360 -55.30 7.12 9.61
N GLU A 361 -55.12 7.71 8.43
CA GLU A 361 -55.95 8.79 7.93
C GLU A 361 -57.44 8.37 7.80
N LYS A 362 -57.71 7.16 7.28
CA LYS A 362 -59.05 6.59 7.24
C LYS A 362 -59.68 6.43 8.61
N LEU A 363 -58.90 5.96 9.60
CA LEU A 363 -59.36 5.80 10.97
C LEU A 363 -59.68 7.13 11.65
N LEU A 364 -58.78 8.11 11.52
CA LEU A 364 -58.98 9.47 12.07
C LEU A 364 -60.18 10.18 11.47
N ASN A 365 -60.43 9.99 10.15
CA ASN A 365 -61.59 10.54 9.48
C ASN A 365 -62.91 9.88 9.94
N LYS A 366 -62.87 8.58 10.32
CA LYS A 366 -64.05 7.87 10.84
C LYS A 366 -64.32 8.18 12.32
N LEU A 367 -63.32 8.60 13.05
CA LEU A 367 -63.40 8.86 14.49
C LEU A 367 -62.91 10.29 14.80
N PRO A 368 -63.64 11.33 14.36
CA PRO A 368 -63.19 12.73 14.54
C PRO A 368 -63.20 13.21 16.00
N SER A 369 -63.74 12.44 16.93
CA SER A 369 -63.77 12.74 18.34
C SER A 369 -62.57 12.26 19.12
N LEU A 370 -61.58 11.60 18.51
CA LEU A 370 -60.36 11.16 19.14
C LEU A 370 -59.53 12.36 19.66
N GLY A 371 -59.15 12.32 20.92
CA GLY A 371 -58.23 13.29 21.53
C GLY A 371 -56.80 13.04 21.07
N GLU A 372 -55.91 14.02 21.30
CA GLU A 372 -54.49 13.92 20.86
C GLU A 372 -53.79 12.73 21.44
N LYS A 373 -53.99 12.36 22.71
CA LYS A 373 -53.39 11.16 23.32
C LYS A 373 -53.81 9.84 22.66
N GLU A 374 -55.06 9.78 22.21
CA GLU A 374 -55.60 8.62 21.53
C GLU A 374 -55.04 8.51 20.10
N LYS A 375 -54.85 9.62 19.40
CA LYS A 375 -54.17 9.67 18.09
C LYS A 375 -52.72 9.20 18.23
N GLU A 376 -51.97 9.71 19.22
CA GLU A 376 -50.60 9.26 19.50
C GLU A 376 -50.52 7.77 19.80
N ALA A 377 -51.50 7.21 20.54
CA ALA A 377 -51.57 5.77 20.86
C ALA A 377 -51.81 4.94 19.60
N VAL A 378 -52.68 5.42 18.65
CA VAL A 378 -52.90 4.78 17.37
C VAL A 378 -51.65 4.79 16.49
N GLU A 379 -50.93 5.93 16.41
CA GLU A 379 -49.69 6.03 15.68
C GLU A 379 -48.61 5.11 16.29
N TYR A 380 -48.48 5.09 17.59
CA TYR A 380 -47.54 4.21 18.30
C TYR A 380 -47.82 2.74 18.00
N MET A 381 -49.09 2.32 18.10
CA MET A 381 -49.50 0.93 17.78
C MET A 381 -49.20 0.58 16.33
N ALA A 382 -49.53 1.49 15.39
CA ALA A 382 -49.26 1.27 13.96
C ALA A 382 -47.76 1.17 13.64
N ASN A 383 -46.93 1.94 14.34
CA ASN A 383 -45.47 1.87 14.22
C ASN A 383 -44.89 0.58 14.82
N ALA A 384 -45.54 -0.02 15.81
CA ALA A 384 -45.10 -1.26 16.44
C ALA A 384 -45.45 -2.53 15.62
N ILE A 385 -46.38 -2.43 14.66
CA ILE A 385 -46.83 -3.53 13.80
C ILE A 385 -45.99 -3.66 12.53
N ILE A 386 -45.37 -2.57 12.06
CA ILE A 386 -44.51 -2.50 10.88
C ILE A 386 -43.04 -2.51 11.25
#